data_ca0f20b05cf78d49e4e6b85986c4ac5e
#
_entry.id   ca0f20b05cf78d49e4e6b85986c4ac5e
#
_cell.length_a   1.000
_cell.length_b   1.000
_cell.length_c   1.000
_cell.angle_alpha   90.00
_cell.angle_beta   90.00
_cell.angle_gamma   90.00
#
_symmetry.space_group_name_H-M   'P 1'
#
loop_
_entity.id
_entity.type
_entity.pdbx_description
1 polymer ?
#
loop_
_entity_poly.entity_id
_entity_poly.type
_entity_poly.pdbx_seq_one_letter_code
_entity_poly.pdbx_strand_id
1 'polypeptide(L)'
;MATLKAAIIPVTPLQQNSCVIWKESSKIAAVTDPGGDLSLIENFIAEQGLTLSKVFITHGHLDHAGGAFELSQKYNIEIEGPHKDDGFLIEALEEQGKRYGLDTAKNFEPNRWLTDGDQIEIDGEKLDVFHHQFQFDHHRLT
;
A
#
# COMPACT_ATOMS: atom_id res chain seq x y z
N MET A 1 12.84 -22.41 0.86
CA MET A 1 12.92 -20.98 1.11
C MET A 1 11.80 -20.27 0.37
N ALA A 2 11.08 -19.39 1.07
CA ALA A 2 9.96 -18.69 0.43
C ALA A 2 10.47 -17.58 -0.47
N THR A 3 9.84 -17.42 -1.61
CA THR A 3 10.16 -16.40 -2.58
C THR A 3 9.06 -15.34 -2.58
N LEU A 4 9.45 -14.08 -2.47
CA LEU A 4 8.55 -12.95 -2.67
C LEU A 4 8.62 -12.51 -4.12
N LYS A 5 7.46 -12.24 -4.69
CA LYS A 5 7.32 -11.67 -6.02
C LYS A 5 6.67 -10.31 -5.93
N ALA A 6 6.90 -9.46 -6.92
CA ALA A 6 6.34 -8.13 -6.95
C ALA A 6 5.94 -7.75 -8.37
N ALA A 7 4.86 -6.99 -8.47
CA ALA A 7 4.41 -6.41 -9.73
C ALA A 7 4.07 -4.94 -9.52
N ILE A 8 4.49 -4.11 -10.45
CA ILE A 8 4.22 -2.67 -10.41
C ILE A 8 2.97 -2.39 -11.23
N ILE A 9 2.01 -1.67 -10.63
CA ILE A 9 0.76 -1.32 -11.29
C ILE A 9 0.61 0.20 -11.23
N PRO A 10 0.80 0.90 -12.37
CA PRO A 10 0.59 2.35 -12.38
C PRO A 10 -0.88 2.67 -12.13
N VAL A 11 -1.13 3.58 -11.22
CA VAL A 11 -2.48 4.00 -10.85
C VAL A 11 -2.57 5.51 -10.83
N THR A 12 -3.78 6.05 -10.90
CA THR A 12 -4.12 7.47 -10.93
C THR A 12 -3.64 8.17 -12.21
N PRO A 13 -4.19 9.35 -12.53
CA PRO A 13 -3.71 10.13 -13.69
C PRO A 13 -2.24 10.49 -13.61
N LEU A 14 -1.66 10.52 -12.40
CA LEU A 14 -0.25 10.81 -12.19
C LEU A 14 0.63 9.58 -12.41
N GLN A 15 0.03 8.43 -12.69
CA GLN A 15 0.73 7.16 -12.93
C GLN A 15 1.66 6.79 -11.77
N GLN A 16 1.17 6.98 -10.56
CA GLN A 16 1.86 6.53 -9.36
C GLN A 16 1.99 5.01 -9.37
N ASN A 17 3.19 4.52 -9.11
CA ASN A 17 3.43 3.08 -9.08
C ASN A 17 2.95 2.48 -7.76
N SER A 18 1.85 1.75 -7.83
CA SER A 18 1.47 0.84 -6.76
C SER A 18 2.20 -0.48 -6.97
N CYS A 19 2.48 -1.19 -5.90
CA CYS A 19 3.18 -2.47 -6.01
C CYS A 19 2.39 -3.54 -5.27
N VAL A 20 2.18 -4.68 -5.91
CA VAL A 20 1.62 -5.85 -5.25
C VAL A 20 2.78 -6.81 -4.99
N ILE A 21 2.96 -7.17 -3.73
CA ILE A 21 4.04 -8.05 -3.28
C ILE A 21 3.39 -9.30 -2.68
N TRP A 22 3.81 -10.48 -3.11
CA TRP A 22 3.19 -11.70 -2.59
C TRP A 22 4.21 -12.81 -2.39
N LYS A 23 3.87 -13.71 -1.47
CA LYS A 23 4.65 -14.91 -1.24
C LYS A 23 4.19 -15.97 -2.23
N GLU A 24 5.11 -16.43 -3.04
CA GLU A 24 4.77 -17.36 -4.14
C GLU A 24 4.07 -18.63 -3.67
N SER A 25 4.53 -19.19 -2.56
CA SER A 25 4.02 -20.48 -2.08
C SER A 25 2.60 -20.38 -1.51
N SER A 26 2.26 -19.29 -0.83
CA SER A 26 0.96 -19.15 -0.18
C SER A 26 -0.02 -18.29 -0.95
N LYS A 27 0.46 -17.48 -1.89
CA LYS A 27 -0.35 -16.49 -2.61
C LYS A 27 -0.91 -15.40 -1.72
N ILE A 28 -0.35 -15.22 -0.53
CA ILE A 28 -0.72 -14.11 0.37
C ILE A 28 0.04 -12.87 -0.05
N ALA A 29 -0.67 -11.77 -0.21
CA ALA A 29 -0.15 -10.55 -0.81
C ALA A 29 -0.38 -9.33 0.06
N ALA A 30 0.42 -8.29 -0.22
CA ALA A 30 0.20 -6.94 0.29
C ALA A 30 0.30 -5.98 -0.90
N VAL A 31 -0.36 -4.83 -0.79
CA VAL A 31 -0.26 -3.78 -1.79
C VAL A 31 0.36 -2.55 -1.14
N THR A 32 1.26 -1.90 -1.88
CA THR A 32 1.84 -0.63 -1.44
C THR A 32 1.22 0.52 -2.21
N ASP A 33 0.94 1.61 -1.50
CA ASP A 33 0.52 2.89 -2.08
C ASP A 33 -0.62 2.78 -3.11
N PRO A 34 -1.79 2.22 -2.71
CA PRO A 34 -2.94 2.16 -3.61
C PRO A 34 -3.62 3.53 -3.68
N GLY A 35 -3.05 4.43 -4.46
CA GLY A 35 -3.50 5.83 -4.52
C GLY A 35 -4.85 6.03 -5.20
N GLY A 36 -5.25 5.13 -6.09
CA GLY A 36 -6.50 5.20 -6.82
C GLY A 36 -6.56 4.10 -7.85
N ASP A 37 -7.52 4.18 -8.79
CA ASP A 37 -7.69 3.18 -9.85
C ASP A 37 -7.65 1.75 -9.31
N LEU A 38 -8.37 1.53 -8.21
CA LEU A 38 -8.30 0.27 -7.47
C LEU A 38 -8.70 -0.94 -8.30
N SER A 39 -9.53 -0.75 -9.32
CA SER A 39 -9.93 -1.84 -10.20
C SER A 39 -8.73 -2.49 -10.89
N LEU A 40 -7.69 -1.72 -11.20
CA LEU A 40 -6.47 -2.27 -11.81
C LEU A 40 -5.76 -3.21 -10.84
N ILE A 41 -5.68 -2.80 -9.58
CA ILE A 41 -5.08 -3.62 -8.53
C ILE A 41 -5.92 -4.87 -8.28
N GLU A 42 -7.23 -4.70 -8.16
CA GLU A 42 -8.15 -5.80 -7.88
C GLU A 42 -8.17 -6.83 -9.01
N ASN A 43 -8.12 -6.37 -10.27
CA ASN A 43 -8.07 -7.27 -11.41
C ASN A 43 -6.78 -8.09 -11.40
N PHE A 44 -5.65 -7.46 -11.07
CA PHE A 44 -4.39 -8.19 -10.97
C PHE A 44 -4.45 -9.27 -9.88
N ILE A 45 -4.97 -8.90 -8.70
CA ILE A 45 -5.11 -9.82 -7.58
C ILE A 45 -5.97 -11.02 -7.98
N ALA A 46 -7.09 -10.77 -8.66
CA ALA A 46 -7.99 -11.83 -9.10
C ALA A 46 -7.34 -12.72 -10.15
N GLU A 47 -6.65 -12.13 -11.13
CA GLU A 47 -6.00 -12.88 -12.19
C GLU A 47 -4.90 -13.79 -11.67
N GLN A 48 -4.17 -13.35 -10.65
CA GLN A 48 -3.07 -14.12 -10.08
C GLN A 48 -3.50 -15.04 -8.95
N GLY A 49 -4.78 -15.00 -8.57
CA GLY A 49 -5.29 -15.85 -7.48
C GLY A 49 -4.70 -15.50 -6.13
N LEU A 50 -4.45 -14.22 -5.87
CA LEU A 50 -3.83 -13.77 -4.63
C LEU A 50 -4.87 -13.46 -3.56
N THR A 51 -4.45 -13.59 -2.29
CA THR A 51 -5.24 -13.18 -1.13
C THR A 51 -4.58 -11.94 -0.53
N LEU A 52 -5.26 -10.81 -0.62
CA LEU A 52 -4.74 -9.55 -0.09
C LEU A 52 -4.85 -9.56 1.42
N SER A 53 -3.75 -9.24 2.12
CA SER A 53 -3.69 -9.30 3.57
C SER A 53 -3.39 -7.97 4.24
N LYS A 54 -2.70 -7.07 3.56
CA LYS A 54 -2.31 -5.77 4.14
C LYS A 54 -2.15 -4.71 3.08
N VAL A 55 -2.28 -3.45 3.51
CA VAL A 55 -1.94 -2.27 2.72
C VAL A 55 -0.76 -1.59 3.41
N PHE A 56 0.29 -1.31 2.67
CA PHE A 56 1.44 -0.55 3.16
C PHE A 56 1.49 0.81 2.47
N ILE A 57 1.64 1.87 3.26
CA ILE A 57 1.70 3.23 2.73
C ILE A 57 3.09 3.79 2.99
N THR A 58 3.77 4.25 1.94
CA THR A 58 5.09 4.85 2.07
C THR A 58 5.01 6.35 2.32
N HIS A 59 4.02 7.02 1.73
CA HIS A 59 3.82 8.47 1.86
C HIS A 59 2.35 8.78 2.04
N GLY A 60 2.05 9.83 2.79
CA GLY A 60 0.68 10.25 3.03
C GLY A 60 0.05 11.09 1.92
N HIS A 61 0.76 11.33 0.84
CA HIS A 61 0.23 12.11 -0.28
C HIS A 61 -0.93 11.40 -0.96
N LEU A 62 -1.82 12.18 -1.57
CA LEU A 62 -3.03 11.66 -2.19
C LEU A 62 -2.76 10.56 -3.23
N ASP A 63 -1.75 10.74 -4.07
CA ASP A 63 -1.43 9.79 -5.14
C ASP A 63 -0.88 8.46 -4.62
N HIS A 64 -0.46 8.40 -3.34
CA HIS A 64 0.00 7.18 -2.69
C HIS A 64 -1.07 6.57 -1.80
N ALA A 65 -1.82 7.39 -1.08
CA ALA A 65 -2.70 6.94 0.00
C ALA A 65 -4.19 7.07 -0.31
N GLY A 66 -4.55 7.68 -1.43
CA GLY A 66 -5.94 8.06 -1.71
C GLY A 66 -6.93 6.90 -1.75
N GLY A 67 -6.51 5.71 -2.13
CA GLY A 67 -7.39 4.54 -2.19
C GLY A 67 -7.24 3.57 -1.02
N ALA A 68 -6.38 3.89 -0.06
CA ALA A 68 -6.03 2.96 1.01
C ALA A 68 -7.23 2.57 1.87
N PHE A 69 -8.02 3.55 2.29
CA PHE A 69 -9.17 3.29 3.15
C PHE A 69 -10.20 2.40 2.44
N GLU A 70 -10.55 2.75 1.23
CA GLU A 70 -11.53 2.00 0.44
C GLU A 70 -11.09 0.54 0.27
N LEU A 71 -9.83 0.34 -0.07
CA LEU A 71 -9.30 -1.01 -0.27
C LEU A 71 -9.28 -1.80 1.02
N SER A 72 -8.86 -1.16 2.13
CA SER A 72 -8.82 -1.84 3.43
C SER A 72 -10.21 -2.26 3.90
N GLN A 73 -11.22 -1.42 3.66
CA GLN A 73 -12.59 -1.74 4.04
C GLN A 73 -13.16 -2.87 3.19
N LYS A 74 -12.88 -2.85 1.91
CA LYS A 74 -13.40 -3.86 0.99
C LYS A 74 -12.86 -5.26 1.31
N TYR A 75 -11.59 -5.35 1.67
CA TYR A 75 -10.94 -6.63 1.97
C TYR A 75 -10.83 -6.92 3.46
N ASN A 76 -11.28 -5.99 4.30
CA ASN A 76 -11.22 -6.11 5.76
C ASN A 76 -9.79 -6.40 6.24
N ILE A 77 -8.86 -5.56 5.83
CA ILE A 77 -7.43 -5.71 6.11
C ILE A 77 -6.86 -4.44 6.74
N GLU A 78 -5.69 -4.58 7.35
CA GLU A 78 -5.03 -3.49 8.05
C GLU A 78 -4.21 -2.62 7.12
N ILE A 79 -4.05 -1.35 7.52
CA ILE A 79 -3.16 -0.39 6.86
C ILE A 79 -1.97 -0.16 7.79
N GLU A 80 -0.75 -0.34 7.28
CA GLU A 80 0.49 -0.04 8.01
C GLU A 80 1.24 1.06 7.27
N GLY A 81 1.66 2.07 8.01
CA GLY A 81 2.26 3.28 7.46
C GLY A 81 1.20 4.32 7.11
N PRO A 82 1.66 5.52 6.76
CA PRO A 82 3.05 5.90 6.55
C PRO A 82 3.77 6.21 7.87
N HIS A 83 4.84 7.02 7.79
CA HIS A 83 5.48 7.54 8.98
C HIS A 83 4.57 8.56 9.65
N LYS A 84 4.69 8.67 10.97
CA LYS A 84 3.85 9.55 11.77
C LYS A 84 3.94 11.02 11.33
N ASP A 85 5.08 11.43 10.79
CA ASP A 85 5.27 12.78 10.27
C ASP A 85 4.34 13.10 9.12
N ASP A 86 3.80 12.10 8.44
CA ASP A 86 2.84 12.28 7.35
C ASP A 86 1.39 12.27 7.83
N GLY A 87 1.16 12.24 9.14
CA GLY A 87 -0.19 12.19 9.70
C GLY A 87 -1.08 13.33 9.23
N PHE A 88 -0.53 14.54 9.10
CA PHE A 88 -1.31 15.69 8.64
C PHE A 88 -1.79 15.52 7.20
N LEU A 89 -1.03 14.79 6.37
CA LEU A 89 -1.44 14.49 4.99
C LEU A 89 -2.59 13.50 4.95
N ILE A 90 -2.52 12.50 5.81
CA ILE A 90 -3.58 11.48 5.91
C ILE A 90 -4.90 12.13 6.34
N GLU A 91 -4.83 13.11 7.24
CA GLU A 91 -6.02 13.82 7.70
C GLU A 91 -6.61 14.78 6.66
N ALA A 92 -5.89 15.05 5.58
CA ALA A 92 -6.33 15.95 4.51
C ALA A 92 -6.71 15.21 3.23
N LEU A 93 -6.73 13.89 3.23
CA LEU A 93 -6.96 13.10 2.01
C LEU A 93 -8.32 13.37 1.37
N GLU A 94 -9.38 13.48 2.17
CA GLU A 94 -10.73 13.72 1.63
C GLU A 94 -10.80 15.09 0.95
N GLU A 95 -10.22 16.11 1.57
CA GLU A 95 -10.20 17.46 1.02
C GLU A 95 -9.41 17.50 -0.27
N GLN A 96 -8.22 16.90 -0.28
CA GLN A 96 -7.40 16.85 -1.48
C GLN A 96 -8.03 16.02 -2.57
N GLY A 97 -8.70 14.93 -2.22
CA GLY A 97 -9.42 14.12 -3.18
C GLY A 97 -10.47 14.91 -3.93
N LYS A 98 -11.23 15.73 -3.21
CA LYS A 98 -12.23 16.60 -3.83
C LYS A 98 -11.59 17.62 -4.76
N ARG A 99 -10.44 18.15 -4.36
CA ARG A 99 -9.73 19.16 -5.14
C ARG A 99 -9.16 18.61 -6.45
N TYR A 100 -8.71 17.36 -6.42
CA TYR A 100 -8.02 16.76 -7.56
C TYR A 100 -8.84 15.67 -8.29
N GLY A 101 -10.13 15.56 -7.96
CA GLY A 101 -11.01 14.65 -8.69
C GLY A 101 -10.98 13.20 -8.24
N LEU A 102 -10.44 12.91 -7.06
CA LEU A 102 -10.46 11.58 -6.46
C LEU A 102 -11.46 11.55 -5.31
N ASP A 103 -12.75 11.58 -5.67
CA ASP A 103 -13.83 11.76 -4.69
C ASP A 103 -13.97 10.60 -3.71
N THR A 104 -13.37 9.45 -4.02
CA THR A 104 -13.43 8.28 -3.13
C THR A 104 -12.36 8.29 -2.07
N ALA A 105 -11.41 9.23 -2.13
CA ALA A 105 -10.36 9.32 -1.11
C ALA A 105 -10.95 9.63 0.25
N LYS A 106 -10.49 8.91 1.27
CA LYS A 106 -10.97 9.05 2.64
C LYS A 106 -9.80 9.20 3.59
N ASN A 107 -9.99 10.02 4.62
CA ASN A 107 -9.06 10.08 5.74
C ASN A 107 -9.11 8.75 6.48
N PHE A 108 -7.99 8.37 7.07
CA PHE A 108 -7.96 7.16 7.88
C PHE A 108 -6.89 7.28 8.96
N GLU A 109 -6.94 6.40 9.94
CA GLU A 109 -5.88 6.23 10.90
C GLU A 109 -5.25 4.86 10.66
N PRO A 110 -3.93 4.81 10.38
CA PRO A 110 -3.28 3.51 10.16
C PRO A 110 -3.38 2.62 11.41
N ASN A 111 -3.40 1.33 11.21
CA ASN A 111 -3.32 0.38 12.30
C ASN A 111 -1.94 0.42 12.96
N ARG A 112 -0.93 0.86 12.20
CA ARG A 112 0.43 0.99 12.69
C ARG A 112 1.15 2.08 11.90
N TRP A 113 1.80 3.01 12.62
CA TRP A 113 2.73 3.94 12.00
C TRP A 113 4.08 3.24 11.81
N LEU A 114 4.79 3.58 10.74
CA LEU A 114 6.09 2.96 10.45
C LEU A 114 7.21 3.96 10.67
N THR A 115 8.31 3.50 11.25
CA THR A 115 9.50 4.32 11.47
C THR A 115 10.71 3.62 10.87
N ASP A 116 11.79 4.37 10.72
CA ASP A 116 13.05 3.83 10.23
C ASP A 116 13.50 2.67 11.14
N GLY A 117 13.87 1.57 10.53
CA GLY A 117 14.30 0.37 11.27
C GLY A 117 13.17 -0.60 11.60
N ASP A 118 11.92 -0.22 11.36
CA ASP A 118 10.80 -1.14 11.52
C ASP A 118 10.86 -2.23 10.45
N GLN A 119 10.17 -3.33 10.73
CA GLN A 119 9.97 -4.39 9.75
C GLN A 119 8.48 -4.57 9.48
N ILE A 120 8.14 -4.82 8.22
CA ILE A 120 6.80 -5.25 7.84
C ILE A 120 6.88 -6.72 7.45
N GLU A 121 5.73 -7.38 7.46
CA GLU A 121 5.70 -8.82 7.23
C GLU A 121 4.60 -9.18 6.23
N ILE A 122 4.94 -10.07 5.31
CA ILE A 122 3.99 -10.66 4.37
C ILE A 122 4.09 -12.17 4.55
N ASP A 123 3.10 -12.74 5.25
CA ASP A 123 3.03 -14.18 5.53
C ASP A 123 4.37 -14.75 6.04
N GLY A 124 4.95 -14.09 7.06
CA GLY A 124 6.18 -14.53 7.69
C GLY A 124 7.45 -14.01 7.04
N GLU A 125 7.38 -13.45 5.84
CA GLU A 125 8.54 -12.86 5.17
C GLU A 125 8.66 -11.40 5.54
N LYS A 126 9.85 -10.98 6.00
CA LYS A 126 10.07 -9.66 6.55
C LYS A 126 10.80 -8.75 5.57
N LEU A 127 10.40 -7.49 5.56
CA LEU A 127 11.01 -6.43 4.78
C LEU A 127 11.37 -5.27 5.72
N ASP A 128 12.55 -4.70 5.54
CA ASP A 128 12.99 -3.58 6.36
C ASP A 128 12.41 -2.26 5.83
N VAL A 129 12.11 -1.35 6.76
CA VAL A 129 11.56 -0.04 6.45
C VAL A 129 12.64 1.01 6.64
N PHE A 130 12.83 1.86 5.64
CA PHE A 130 13.77 2.98 5.68
C PHE A 130 13.01 4.29 5.57
N HIS A 131 12.95 5.04 6.67
CA HIS A 131 12.21 6.30 6.70
C HIS A 131 12.77 7.34 5.73
N HIS A 132 14.09 7.38 5.58
CA HIS A 132 14.79 8.38 4.79
C HIS A 132 14.16 8.64 3.42
N GLN A 133 13.84 7.59 2.71
CA GLN A 133 13.06 7.64 1.47
C GLN A 133 11.79 6.85 1.60
N PHE A 134 11.54 6.37 2.78
CA PHE A 134 10.45 5.48 3.14
C PHE A 134 10.30 4.36 2.13
N GLN A 135 11.39 3.64 1.94
CA GLN A 135 11.47 2.52 1.03
C GLN A 135 11.44 1.21 1.81
N PHE A 136 10.98 0.17 1.15
CA PHE A 136 11.05 -1.19 1.67
C PHE A 136 12.29 -1.88 1.10
N ASP A 137 12.90 -2.76 1.90
CA ASP A 137 14.07 -3.51 1.46
C ASP A 137 13.67 -4.49 0.36
N HIS A 138 14.30 -4.37 -0.80
CA HIS A 138 14.00 -5.20 -1.96
C HIS A 138 14.87 -6.46 -2.06
N HIS A 139 15.74 -6.72 -1.09
CA HIS A 139 16.60 -7.89 -1.13
C HIS A 139 15.82 -9.21 -1.15
N ARG A 140 14.62 -9.20 -0.63
CA ARG A 140 13.77 -10.38 -0.56
C ARG A 140 12.84 -10.54 -1.74
N LEU A 141 12.86 -9.60 -2.66
CA LEU A 141 12.03 -9.63 -3.86
C LEU A 141 12.74 -10.38 -4.98
N THR A 142 12.00 -11.19 -5.67
CA THR A 142 12.54 -11.92 -6.81
C THR A 142 11.64 -11.79 -8.02
#